data_97591aba1723531633784a3a92dd05f0
#
_entry.id   97591aba1723531633784a3a92dd05f0
#
_cell.length_a   1.000
_cell.length_b   1.000
_cell.length_c   1.000
_cell.angle_alpha   90.00
_cell.angle_beta   90.00
_cell.angle_gamma   90.00
#
_symmetry.space_group_name_H-M   'P 1'
#
loop_
_entity.id
_entity.type
_entity.pdbx_description
1 polymer ?
#
loop_
_entity_poly.entity_id
_entity_poly.type
_entity_poly.pdbx_seq_one_letter_code
_entity_poly.pdbx_strand_id
1 'polypeptide(L)'
;DVEELHAMTAVFGENEFAPGLINGIGKKALPGEEHLTVDDQVAAHRAKGRDPYLAYIGNVEPTTLQVEKTPDKFFGEWEWHTDMSYIPTPPTFSLLHARIIPDDGGDTGFCSQVMAAKGLREDLRRKVLSLKIKHDSTYASNGIIRPGMEVPASPIDAIGHAHPIIRTVPSTGDEALYLGRRTNAYVEGLPLDESEALLDELWAHATKPEFQYHHKWSVGQVVAWDNRMML
;
A
#
# COMPACT_ATOMS: atom_id res chain seq x y z
N ASP A 1 -12.54 -18.70 8.82
CA ASP A 1 -11.15 -19.20 8.99
C ASP A 1 -10.27 -18.75 7.81
N VAL A 2 -9.03 -19.25 7.74
CA VAL A 2 -8.07 -18.86 6.67
C VAL A 2 -8.48 -19.47 5.33
N GLU A 3 -9.00 -20.68 5.31
CA GLU A 3 -9.44 -21.37 4.08
C GLU A 3 -10.65 -20.65 3.47
N GLU A 4 -11.60 -20.24 4.28
CA GLU A 4 -12.74 -19.44 3.84
C GLU A 4 -12.30 -18.07 3.30
N LEU A 5 -11.29 -17.43 3.93
CA LEU A 5 -10.75 -16.18 3.44
C LEU A 5 -10.09 -16.37 2.07
N HIS A 6 -9.30 -17.43 1.87
CA HIS A 6 -8.72 -17.78 0.57
C HIS A 6 -9.79 -18.07 -0.49
N ALA A 7 -10.82 -18.81 -0.13
CA ALA A 7 -11.94 -19.08 -1.05
C ALA A 7 -12.65 -17.80 -1.47
N MET A 8 -12.79 -16.84 -0.56
CA MET A 8 -13.38 -15.54 -0.86
C MET A 8 -12.45 -14.67 -1.73
N THR A 9 -11.14 -14.61 -1.42
CA THR A 9 -10.20 -13.82 -2.21
C THR A 9 -10.05 -14.35 -3.63
N ALA A 10 -10.17 -15.67 -3.84
CA ALA A 10 -10.12 -16.31 -5.15
C ALA A 10 -11.20 -15.80 -6.13
N VAL A 11 -12.31 -15.24 -5.62
CA VAL A 11 -13.35 -14.60 -6.45
C VAL A 11 -12.84 -13.35 -7.16
N PHE A 12 -11.83 -12.68 -6.57
CA PHE A 12 -11.23 -11.46 -7.11
C PHE A 12 -10.02 -11.73 -8.01
N GLY A 13 -9.50 -12.95 -8.03
CA GLY A 13 -8.33 -13.35 -8.82
C GLY A 13 -7.31 -14.18 -8.04
N GLU A 14 -6.10 -14.26 -8.57
CA GLU A 14 -4.98 -14.93 -7.88
C GLU A 14 -4.51 -14.09 -6.70
N ASN A 15 -4.18 -14.77 -5.60
CA ASN A 15 -3.64 -14.12 -4.41
C ASN A 15 -2.20 -13.67 -4.66
N GLU A 16 -1.90 -12.42 -4.31
CA GLU A 16 -0.55 -11.89 -4.25
C GLU A 16 0.10 -12.27 -2.92
N PHE A 17 1.39 -12.45 -2.92
CA PHE A 17 2.13 -12.70 -1.68
C PHE A 17 2.09 -11.51 -0.74
N ALA A 18 2.03 -11.79 0.54
CA ALA A 18 2.02 -10.75 1.57
C ALA A 18 3.25 -9.81 1.43
N PRO A 19 3.05 -8.50 1.56
CA PRO A 19 4.16 -7.53 1.53
C PRO A 19 5.26 -7.90 2.51
N GLY A 20 6.50 -7.93 2.06
CA GLY A 20 7.66 -8.25 2.90
C GLY A 20 8.05 -9.72 2.96
N LEU A 21 7.22 -10.65 2.49
CA LEU A 21 7.59 -12.05 2.34
C LEU A 21 8.49 -12.24 1.12
N ILE A 22 8.05 -11.72 -0.01
CA ILE A 22 8.80 -11.74 -1.23
C ILE A 22 9.40 -10.36 -1.41
N ASN A 23 10.68 -10.38 -1.65
CA ASN A 23 11.48 -9.19 -1.79
C ASN A 23 10.83 -8.21 -2.74
N GLY A 24 10.33 -7.15 -2.18
CA GLY A 24 10.00 -5.98 -2.96
C GLY A 24 11.21 -5.56 -3.79
N ILE A 25 10.95 -4.83 -4.85
CA ILE A 25 12.02 -4.25 -5.70
C ILE A 25 13.03 -3.55 -4.79
N GLY A 26 14.30 -3.92 -4.91
CA GLY A 26 15.42 -3.32 -4.18
C GLY A 26 15.73 -3.86 -2.79
N LYS A 27 14.96 -4.80 -2.28
CA LYS A 27 15.29 -5.45 -1.00
C LYS A 27 16.53 -6.34 -1.17
N LYS A 28 17.56 -6.09 -0.37
CA LYS A 28 18.69 -7.01 -0.28
C LYS A 28 18.28 -8.24 0.53
N ALA A 29 18.71 -9.42 0.05
CA ALA A 29 18.59 -10.63 0.85
C ALA A 29 19.29 -10.45 2.19
N LEU A 30 18.75 -11.04 3.25
CA LEU A 30 19.45 -11.08 4.53
C LEU A 30 20.75 -11.88 4.39
N PRO A 31 21.80 -11.57 5.18
CA PRO A 31 23.04 -12.33 5.16
C PRO A 31 22.79 -13.84 5.30
N GLY A 32 23.25 -14.63 4.32
CA GLY A 32 23.04 -16.07 4.26
C GLY A 32 21.77 -16.51 3.51
N GLU A 33 20.92 -15.55 3.06
CA GLU A 33 19.68 -15.84 2.31
C GLU A 33 19.78 -15.43 0.83
N GLU A 34 20.95 -15.01 0.36
CA GLU A 34 21.17 -14.47 -0.99
C GLU A 34 20.87 -15.48 -2.11
N HIS A 35 20.88 -16.76 -1.77
CA HIS A 35 20.61 -17.86 -2.70
C HIS A 35 19.18 -18.38 -2.66
N LEU A 36 18.34 -17.87 -1.74
CA LEU A 36 16.97 -18.36 -1.59
C LEU A 36 16.10 -17.91 -2.76
N THR A 37 15.46 -18.88 -3.38
CA THR A 37 14.41 -18.63 -4.37
C THR A 37 13.12 -18.16 -3.69
N VAL A 38 12.17 -17.67 -4.46
CA VAL A 38 10.83 -17.35 -3.98
C VAL A 38 10.18 -18.57 -3.30
N ASP A 39 10.33 -19.75 -3.92
CA ASP A 39 9.79 -21.01 -3.38
C ASP A 39 10.42 -21.38 -2.04
N ASP A 40 11.73 -21.17 -1.87
CA ASP A 40 12.41 -21.40 -0.59
C ASP A 40 11.89 -20.47 0.50
N GLN A 41 11.66 -19.20 0.19
CA GLN A 41 11.10 -18.20 1.11
C GLN A 41 9.65 -18.57 1.52
N VAL A 42 8.83 -18.97 0.55
CA VAL A 42 7.46 -19.46 0.79
C VAL A 42 7.48 -20.72 1.68
N ALA A 43 8.36 -21.67 1.39
CA ALA A 43 8.51 -22.89 2.18
C ALA A 43 8.94 -22.56 3.62
N ALA A 44 9.91 -21.67 3.81
CA ALA A 44 10.37 -21.23 5.13
C ALA A 44 9.27 -20.52 5.92
N HIS A 45 8.40 -19.77 5.24
CA HIS A 45 7.25 -19.10 5.86
C HIS A 45 6.21 -20.10 6.35
N ARG A 46 5.87 -21.07 5.49
CA ARG A 46 4.95 -22.17 5.84
C ARG A 46 5.48 -23.04 6.97
N ALA A 47 6.78 -23.31 7.00
CA ALA A 47 7.41 -24.07 8.07
C ALA A 47 7.30 -23.38 9.46
N LYS A 48 7.13 -22.05 9.47
CA LYS A 48 6.83 -21.26 10.68
C LYS A 48 5.33 -21.19 11.01
N GLY A 49 4.48 -21.96 10.34
CA GLY A 49 3.03 -21.93 10.50
C GLY A 49 2.35 -20.66 9.99
N ARG A 50 3.01 -19.91 9.11
CA ARG A 50 2.47 -18.66 8.55
C ARG A 50 1.99 -18.88 7.13
N ASP A 51 0.89 -18.21 6.79
CA ASP A 51 0.37 -18.19 5.44
C ASP A 51 1.11 -17.15 4.60
N PRO A 52 1.63 -17.49 3.40
CA PRO A 52 2.41 -16.57 2.59
C PRO A 52 1.59 -15.46 1.93
N TYR A 53 0.27 -15.58 1.89
CA TYR A 53 -0.63 -14.59 1.30
C TYR A 53 -1.27 -13.67 2.32
N LEU A 54 -1.05 -13.89 3.63
CA LEU A 54 -1.64 -13.10 4.71
C LEU A 54 -0.61 -12.18 5.37
N ALA A 55 -0.91 -10.91 5.38
CA ALA A 55 -0.24 -9.93 6.23
C ALA A 55 -1.08 -9.71 7.51
N TYR A 56 -0.44 -9.85 8.66
CA TYR A 56 -1.08 -9.54 9.93
C TYR A 56 -0.82 -8.07 10.27
N ILE A 57 -1.90 -7.31 10.43
CA ILE A 57 -1.87 -5.89 10.72
C ILE A 57 -2.40 -5.68 12.15
N GLY A 58 -1.58 -5.07 12.99
CA GLY A 58 -1.91 -4.80 14.39
C GLY A 58 -0.78 -5.12 15.35
N ASN A 59 -1.05 -4.90 16.62
CA ASN A 59 -0.14 -5.16 17.72
C ASN A 59 -0.42 -6.49 18.42
N VAL A 60 -0.92 -7.47 17.70
CA VAL A 60 -1.27 -8.80 18.21
C VAL A 60 -0.36 -9.83 17.59
N GLU A 61 0.27 -10.67 18.41
CA GLU A 61 1.03 -11.82 17.92
C GLU A 61 0.09 -12.81 17.21
N PRO A 62 0.30 -13.13 15.93
CA PRO A 62 -0.67 -13.89 15.13
C PRO A 62 -0.97 -15.31 15.65
N THR A 63 0.01 -15.94 16.30
CA THR A 63 -0.10 -17.34 16.76
C THR A 63 -0.69 -17.45 18.16
N THR A 64 -0.35 -16.52 19.06
CA THR A 64 -0.79 -16.55 20.45
C THR A 64 -1.98 -15.65 20.73
N LEU A 65 -2.29 -14.74 19.82
CA LEU A 65 -3.30 -13.68 19.95
C LEU A 65 -3.06 -12.78 21.18
N GLN A 66 -1.82 -12.70 21.65
CA GLN A 66 -1.45 -11.81 22.75
C GLN A 66 -1.12 -10.42 22.21
N VAL A 67 -1.60 -9.39 22.91
CA VAL A 67 -1.32 -8.00 22.55
C VAL A 67 0.14 -7.68 22.90
N GLU A 68 0.92 -7.29 21.90
CA GLU A 68 2.26 -6.77 22.10
C GLU A 68 2.21 -5.31 22.55
N LYS A 69 2.82 -5.02 23.69
CA LYS A 69 2.85 -3.67 24.31
C LYS A 69 4.14 -2.89 24.02
N THR A 70 4.89 -3.27 23.00
CA THR A 70 6.16 -2.60 22.66
C THR A 70 5.92 -1.42 21.73
N PRO A 71 6.22 -0.18 22.14
CA PRO A 71 5.96 1.03 21.34
C PRO A 71 6.84 1.13 20.08
N ASP A 72 7.89 0.33 19.96
CA ASP A 72 8.90 0.44 18.89
C ASP A 72 8.63 -0.49 17.69
N LYS A 73 7.55 -1.28 17.72
CA LYS A 73 7.19 -2.16 16.61
C LYS A 73 6.21 -1.47 15.66
N PHE A 74 6.44 -1.69 14.38
CA PHE A 74 5.51 -1.30 13.34
C PHE A 74 4.25 -2.18 13.38
N PHE A 75 3.08 -1.59 13.64
CA PHE A 75 1.82 -2.29 13.76
C PHE A 75 0.86 -2.06 12.58
N GLY A 76 1.30 -1.41 11.54
CA GLY A 76 0.50 -1.10 10.36
C GLY A 76 0.86 0.23 9.71
N GLU A 77 0.16 0.55 8.65
CA GLU A 77 0.30 1.82 7.95
C GLU A 77 -0.95 2.67 8.23
N TRP A 78 -0.80 3.83 8.88
CA TRP A 78 -1.91 4.73 9.24
C TRP A 78 -1.92 6.05 8.45
N GLU A 79 -0.98 6.22 7.54
CA GLU A 79 -1.02 7.32 6.58
C GLU A 79 -1.74 6.88 5.30
N TRP A 80 -2.37 7.81 4.61
CA TRP A 80 -3.04 7.54 3.34
C TRP A 80 -2.09 6.91 2.33
N HIS A 81 -2.49 5.79 1.74
CA HIS A 81 -1.65 5.09 0.76
C HIS A 81 -2.48 4.15 -0.14
N THR A 82 -1.88 3.78 -1.26
CA THR A 82 -2.33 2.66 -2.10
C THR A 82 -1.41 1.46 -1.85
N ASP A 83 -1.99 0.30 -1.62
CA ASP A 83 -1.22 -0.93 -1.34
C ASP A 83 -0.28 -1.28 -2.48
N MET A 84 0.97 -1.63 -2.14
CA MET A 84 2.01 -2.12 -3.06
C MET A 84 2.17 -1.31 -4.35
N SER A 85 1.84 -0.03 -4.33
CA SER A 85 1.92 0.85 -5.51
C SER A 85 3.33 0.98 -6.10
N TYR A 86 4.35 0.59 -5.36
CA TYR A 86 5.75 0.65 -5.76
C TYR A 86 6.21 -0.49 -6.67
N ILE A 87 5.35 -1.49 -6.97
CA ILE A 87 5.65 -2.59 -7.91
C ILE A 87 5.03 -2.32 -9.28
N PRO A 88 5.54 -2.96 -10.36
CA PRO A 88 5.03 -2.74 -11.72
C PRO A 88 3.55 -3.07 -11.90
N THR A 89 3.06 -4.11 -11.23
CA THR A 89 1.66 -4.56 -11.27
C THR A 89 1.12 -4.65 -9.85
N PRO A 90 0.61 -3.55 -9.28
CA PRO A 90 0.01 -3.55 -7.95
C PRO A 90 -1.24 -4.43 -7.89
N PRO A 91 -1.59 -4.98 -6.71
CA PRO A 91 -2.83 -5.73 -6.52
C PRO A 91 -4.04 -4.92 -6.97
N THR A 92 -4.98 -5.58 -7.65
CA THR A 92 -6.23 -4.96 -8.08
C THR A 92 -7.16 -4.73 -6.90
N PHE A 93 -7.23 -5.70 -5.99
CA PHE A 93 -8.06 -5.65 -4.79
C PHE A 93 -7.21 -5.93 -3.55
N SER A 94 -7.59 -5.28 -2.46
CA SER A 94 -7.11 -5.61 -1.13
C SER A 94 -8.29 -5.98 -0.24
N LEU A 95 -8.06 -6.86 0.73
CA LEU A 95 -9.07 -7.30 1.68
C LEU A 95 -8.51 -7.23 3.09
N LEU A 96 -9.32 -6.76 4.02
CA LEU A 96 -9.04 -6.82 5.45
C LEU A 96 -10.11 -7.64 6.16
N HIS A 97 -9.68 -8.55 7.04
CA HIS A 97 -10.54 -9.35 7.90
C HIS A 97 -10.28 -8.99 9.36
N ALA A 98 -11.29 -8.45 10.03
CA ALA A 98 -11.20 -8.03 11.41
C ALA A 98 -11.30 -9.23 12.36
N ARG A 99 -10.22 -9.58 13.04
CA ARG A 99 -10.16 -10.67 14.01
C ARG A 99 -10.22 -10.21 15.44
N ILE A 100 -9.54 -9.13 15.74
CA ILE A 100 -9.49 -8.46 17.04
C ILE A 100 -9.62 -6.98 16.77
N ILE A 101 -10.44 -6.30 17.53
CA ILE A 101 -10.70 -4.86 17.40
C ILE A 101 -10.51 -4.23 18.78
N PRO A 102 -9.86 -3.07 18.87
CA PRO A 102 -9.78 -2.31 20.12
C PRO A 102 -11.17 -1.78 20.52
N ASP A 103 -11.35 -1.50 21.82
CA ASP A 103 -12.59 -0.93 22.35
C ASP A 103 -12.83 0.50 21.85
N ASP A 104 -11.76 1.21 21.48
CA ASP A 104 -11.81 2.58 20.95
C ASP A 104 -10.78 2.76 19.83
N GLY A 105 -11.18 3.47 18.75
CA GLY A 105 -10.37 3.68 17.57
C GLY A 105 -10.26 2.45 16.67
N GLY A 106 -9.19 2.41 15.85
CA GLY A 106 -8.92 1.32 14.92
C GLY A 106 -9.75 1.34 13.65
N ASP A 107 -10.50 2.40 13.39
CA ASP A 107 -11.23 2.59 12.13
C ASP A 107 -10.27 2.59 10.94
N THR A 108 -10.74 2.10 9.79
CA THR A 108 -9.98 2.19 8.54
C THR A 108 -10.55 3.30 7.66
N GLY A 109 -9.71 4.27 7.31
CA GLY A 109 -10.06 5.32 6.35
C GLY A 109 -9.91 4.81 4.91
N PHE A 110 -10.86 5.17 4.06
CA PHE A 110 -10.81 5.02 2.61
C PHE A 110 -11.03 6.38 1.97
N CYS A 111 -10.22 6.72 0.97
CA CYS A 111 -10.34 7.99 0.27
C CYS A 111 -10.50 7.76 -1.23
N SER A 112 -11.67 8.16 -1.79
CA SER A 112 -12.02 7.92 -3.18
C SER A 112 -11.17 8.73 -4.15
N GLN A 113 -10.30 8.08 -4.86
CA GLN A 113 -9.43 8.70 -5.85
C GLN A 113 -10.17 8.98 -7.18
N VAL A 114 -11.30 8.33 -7.42
CA VAL A 114 -12.21 8.66 -8.52
C VAL A 114 -12.89 10.01 -8.26
N MET A 115 -13.40 10.23 -7.05
CA MET A 115 -13.98 11.54 -6.68
C MET A 115 -12.90 12.64 -6.72
N ALA A 116 -11.71 12.34 -6.25
CA ALA A 116 -10.59 13.27 -6.30
C ALA A 116 -10.21 13.64 -7.74
N ALA A 117 -10.16 12.67 -8.66
CA ALA A 117 -9.90 12.94 -10.08
C ALA A 117 -10.99 13.80 -10.72
N LYS A 118 -12.26 13.51 -10.43
CA LYS A 118 -13.42 14.29 -10.93
C LYS A 118 -13.45 15.72 -10.39
N GLY A 119 -12.99 15.92 -9.15
CA GLY A 119 -12.93 17.23 -8.49
C GLY A 119 -11.64 18.03 -8.75
N LEU A 120 -10.71 17.50 -9.52
CA LEU A 120 -9.43 18.15 -9.78
C LEU A 120 -9.63 19.42 -10.62
N ARG A 121 -9.02 20.53 -10.21
CA ARG A 121 -9.02 21.77 -11.00
C ARG A 121 -8.47 21.50 -12.40
N GLU A 122 -9.08 22.12 -13.41
CA GLU A 122 -8.77 21.88 -14.82
C GLU A 122 -7.32 22.20 -15.19
N ASP A 123 -6.75 23.25 -14.59
CA ASP A 123 -5.35 23.64 -14.80
C ASP A 123 -4.38 22.58 -14.24
N LEU A 124 -4.67 22.10 -13.02
CA LEU A 124 -3.89 21.04 -12.37
C LEU A 124 -4.05 19.72 -13.12
N ARG A 125 -5.29 19.38 -13.53
CA ARG A 125 -5.56 18.18 -14.35
C ARG A 125 -4.72 18.18 -15.63
N ARG A 126 -4.73 19.29 -16.39
CA ARG A 126 -3.93 19.39 -17.62
C ARG A 126 -2.43 19.26 -17.36
N LYS A 127 -1.94 19.82 -16.24
CA LYS A 127 -0.54 19.72 -15.85
C LYS A 127 -0.12 18.27 -15.60
N VAL A 128 -0.96 17.45 -14.97
CA VAL A 128 -0.58 16.11 -14.52
C VAL A 128 -0.97 14.97 -15.47
N LEU A 129 -1.77 15.25 -16.51
CA LEU A 129 -2.36 14.21 -17.38
C LEU A 129 -1.32 13.29 -18.05
N SER A 130 -0.13 13.83 -18.37
CA SER A 130 0.97 13.06 -18.98
C SER A 130 2.11 12.72 -18.02
N LEU A 131 1.99 13.12 -16.75
CA LEU A 131 3.04 12.90 -15.77
C LEU A 131 2.90 11.56 -15.08
N LYS A 132 4.04 11.06 -14.57
CA LYS A 132 4.11 9.84 -13.77
C LYS A 132 4.74 10.15 -12.41
N ILE A 133 4.29 9.44 -11.40
CA ILE A 133 4.90 9.43 -10.07
C ILE A 133 5.64 8.11 -9.91
N LYS A 134 6.92 8.18 -9.53
CA LYS A 134 7.67 7.04 -9.03
C LYS A 134 7.30 6.82 -7.56
N HIS A 135 6.78 5.64 -7.24
CA HIS A 135 6.39 5.23 -5.91
C HIS A 135 7.56 4.51 -5.24
N ASP A 136 8.03 5.04 -4.14
CA ASP A 136 9.18 4.47 -3.44
C ASP A 136 8.82 3.19 -2.69
N SER A 137 9.69 2.18 -2.79
CA SER A 137 9.59 0.91 -2.05
C SER A 137 10.38 0.91 -0.74
N THR A 138 11.20 1.93 -0.47
CA THR A 138 12.09 2.00 0.69
C THR A 138 11.33 2.19 1.98
N TYR A 139 10.34 3.08 1.97
CA TYR A 139 9.56 3.44 3.16
C TYR A 139 8.17 2.82 3.14
N ALA A 140 7.66 2.49 4.31
CA ALA A 140 6.24 2.36 4.55
C ALA A 140 5.56 3.75 4.47
N SER A 141 4.22 3.81 4.40
CA SER A 141 3.49 5.08 4.29
C SER A 141 3.75 6.02 5.46
N ASN A 142 4.00 5.49 6.64
CA ASN A 142 4.33 6.22 7.87
C ASN A 142 5.79 6.70 7.97
N GLY A 143 6.60 6.53 6.91
CA GLY A 143 7.99 6.96 6.87
C GLY A 143 8.99 6.00 7.54
N ILE A 144 8.55 4.85 8.03
CA ILE A 144 9.46 3.83 8.56
C ILE A 144 10.14 3.08 7.41
N ILE A 145 11.47 2.93 7.49
CA ILE A 145 12.25 2.18 6.51
C ILE A 145 11.89 0.70 6.59
N ARG A 146 11.57 0.11 5.45
CA ARG A 146 11.28 -1.32 5.38
C ARG A 146 12.53 -2.15 5.60
N PRO A 147 12.42 -3.29 6.31
CA PRO A 147 13.57 -4.16 6.57
C PRO A 147 14.28 -4.56 5.27
N GLY A 148 15.61 -4.45 5.28
CA GLY A 148 16.46 -4.80 4.12
C GLY A 148 16.55 -3.73 3.03
N MET A 149 15.92 -2.56 3.21
CA MET A 149 16.03 -1.44 2.27
C MET A 149 17.17 -0.49 2.67
N GLU A 150 17.85 0.06 1.66
CA GLU A 150 18.81 1.16 1.83
C GLU A 150 18.13 2.51 1.56
N VAL A 151 18.45 3.50 2.37
CA VAL A 151 17.93 4.87 2.19
C VAL A 151 18.56 5.47 0.93
N PRO A 152 17.77 5.88 -0.06
CA PRO A 152 18.31 6.56 -1.24
C PRO A 152 18.86 7.94 -0.87
N ALA A 153 19.85 8.40 -1.63
CA ALA A 153 20.43 9.73 -1.42
C ALA A 153 19.42 10.87 -1.72
N SER A 154 18.44 10.59 -2.57
CA SER A 154 17.41 11.52 -3.01
C SER A 154 16.15 10.75 -3.46
N PRO A 155 14.95 11.34 -3.42
CA PRO A 155 13.75 10.77 -4.02
C PRO A 155 13.91 10.39 -5.49
N ILE A 156 14.79 11.07 -6.23
CA ILE A 156 15.10 10.73 -7.63
C ILE A 156 15.75 9.35 -7.73
N ASP A 157 16.56 8.98 -6.74
CA ASP A 157 17.29 7.71 -6.69
C ASP A 157 16.48 6.59 -6.02
N ALA A 158 15.28 6.90 -5.50
CA ALA A 158 14.43 5.94 -4.82
C ALA A 158 14.12 4.73 -5.71
N ILE A 159 14.09 3.55 -5.11
CA ILE A 159 13.76 2.29 -5.79
C ILE A 159 12.25 2.09 -5.76
N GLY A 160 11.65 1.84 -6.91
CA GLY A 160 10.22 1.64 -7.06
C GLY A 160 9.79 1.76 -8.51
N HIS A 161 8.48 1.76 -8.73
CA HIS A 161 7.91 1.82 -10.07
C HIS A 161 7.15 3.13 -10.28
N ALA A 162 7.21 3.65 -11.51
CA ALA A 162 6.49 4.87 -11.88
C ALA A 162 5.14 4.54 -12.53
N HIS A 163 4.08 5.17 -12.03
CA HIS A 163 2.73 5.04 -12.55
C HIS A 163 2.18 6.40 -13.02
N PRO A 164 1.28 6.42 -14.02
CA PRO A 164 0.56 7.65 -14.37
C PRO A 164 -0.16 8.24 -13.17
N ILE A 165 -0.11 9.58 -13.01
CA ILE A 165 -0.84 10.31 -11.95
C ILE A 165 -2.35 10.12 -12.09
N ILE A 166 -2.87 10.11 -13.31
CA ILE A 166 -4.26 9.80 -13.63
C ILE A 166 -4.28 8.46 -14.36
N ARG A 167 -5.08 7.52 -13.86
CA ARG A 167 -5.28 6.19 -14.45
C ARG A 167 -6.75 5.98 -14.79
N THR A 168 -7.00 5.33 -15.91
CA THR A 168 -8.34 4.78 -16.20
C THR A 168 -8.47 3.41 -15.54
N VAL A 169 -9.54 3.20 -14.79
CA VAL A 169 -9.89 1.90 -14.20
C VAL A 169 -10.56 1.04 -15.27
N PRO A 170 -9.94 -0.07 -15.71
CA PRO A 170 -10.43 -0.80 -16.89
C PRO A 170 -11.84 -1.37 -16.72
N SER A 171 -12.23 -1.72 -15.50
CA SER A 171 -13.53 -2.34 -15.22
C SER A 171 -14.72 -1.36 -15.27
N THR A 172 -14.49 -0.08 -15.00
CA THR A 172 -15.54 0.94 -14.93
C THR A 172 -15.40 2.04 -15.99
N GLY A 173 -14.19 2.24 -16.53
CA GLY A 173 -13.85 3.36 -17.39
C GLY A 173 -13.65 4.69 -16.64
N ASP A 174 -13.81 4.70 -15.32
CA ASP A 174 -13.55 5.90 -14.51
C ASP A 174 -12.06 6.24 -14.49
N GLU A 175 -11.76 7.52 -14.39
CA GLU A 175 -10.43 7.99 -14.07
C GLU A 175 -10.27 8.14 -12.57
N ALA A 176 -9.10 7.77 -12.06
CA ALA A 176 -8.72 7.93 -10.67
C ALA A 176 -7.34 8.59 -10.57
N LEU A 177 -7.12 9.39 -9.54
CA LEU A 177 -5.77 9.75 -9.13
C LEU A 177 -5.06 8.50 -8.61
N TYR A 178 -3.78 8.36 -8.92
CA TYR A 178 -2.98 7.24 -8.45
C TYR A 178 -1.68 7.76 -7.84
N LEU A 179 -1.80 8.25 -6.60
CA LEU A 179 -0.70 8.92 -5.91
C LEU A 179 0.20 7.96 -5.13
N GLY A 180 -0.29 6.79 -4.80
CA GLY A 180 0.45 5.73 -4.13
C GLY A 180 0.81 6.06 -2.69
N ARG A 181 2.03 6.53 -2.46
CA ARG A 181 2.57 6.92 -1.14
C ARG A 181 3.24 8.27 -1.25
N ARG A 182 3.03 9.15 -0.25
CA ARG A 182 3.66 10.48 -0.29
C ARG A 182 5.15 10.44 0.02
N THR A 183 5.54 9.58 0.97
CA THR A 183 6.92 9.50 1.44
C THR A 183 7.86 9.14 0.30
N ASN A 184 8.83 10.01 0.06
CA ASN A 184 9.89 9.83 -0.93
C ASN A 184 9.41 9.56 -2.37
N ALA A 185 8.13 9.89 -2.68
CA ALA A 185 7.62 9.85 -4.04
C ALA A 185 8.27 10.95 -4.90
N TYR A 186 8.31 10.74 -6.21
CA TYR A 186 8.93 11.68 -7.14
C TYR A 186 8.17 11.73 -8.47
N VAL A 187 7.84 12.93 -8.93
CA VAL A 187 7.24 13.14 -10.26
C VAL A 187 8.35 13.13 -11.31
N GLU A 188 8.37 12.11 -12.16
CA GLU A 188 9.43 11.90 -13.14
C GLU A 188 9.59 13.11 -14.10
N GLY A 189 10.83 13.50 -14.28
CA GLY A 189 11.21 14.56 -15.23
C GLY A 189 11.09 15.98 -14.69
N LEU A 190 10.59 16.18 -13.47
CA LEU A 190 10.58 17.50 -12.83
C LEU A 190 11.82 17.74 -11.96
N PRO A 191 12.26 19.00 -11.79
CA PRO A 191 13.14 19.37 -10.68
C PRO A 191 12.53 18.93 -9.34
N LEU A 192 13.38 18.59 -8.36
CA LEU A 192 12.92 18.01 -7.10
C LEU A 192 11.96 18.95 -6.34
N ASP A 193 12.27 20.23 -6.29
CA ASP A 193 11.43 21.24 -5.65
C ASP A 193 10.07 21.42 -6.34
N GLU A 194 10.03 21.38 -7.66
CA GLU A 194 8.77 21.39 -8.42
C GLU A 194 7.95 20.11 -8.22
N SER A 195 8.64 18.97 -8.15
CA SER A 195 8.01 17.68 -7.83
C SER A 195 7.37 17.72 -6.45
N GLU A 196 8.10 18.16 -5.43
CA GLU A 196 7.60 18.26 -4.06
C GLU A 196 6.38 19.17 -3.96
N ALA A 197 6.47 20.38 -4.54
CA ALA A 197 5.35 21.34 -4.54
C ALA A 197 4.10 20.77 -5.24
N LEU A 198 4.28 20.07 -6.36
CA LEU A 198 3.18 19.44 -7.08
C LEU A 198 2.56 18.28 -6.28
N LEU A 199 3.38 17.45 -5.65
CA LEU A 199 2.91 16.36 -4.80
C LEU A 199 2.13 16.86 -3.60
N ASP A 200 2.59 17.92 -2.94
CA ASP A 200 1.88 18.54 -1.82
C ASP A 200 0.50 19.06 -2.24
N GLU A 201 0.41 19.72 -3.40
CA GLU A 201 -0.87 20.20 -3.93
C GLU A 201 -1.82 19.05 -4.25
N LEU A 202 -1.32 17.97 -4.88
CA LEU A 202 -2.11 16.80 -5.23
C LEU A 202 -2.60 16.04 -3.99
N TRP A 203 -1.74 15.84 -3.00
CA TRP A 203 -2.11 15.16 -1.75
C TRP A 203 -3.11 15.96 -0.93
N ALA A 204 -2.91 17.29 -0.81
CA ALA A 204 -3.88 18.16 -0.15
C ALA A 204 -5.25 18.14 -0.82
N HIS A 205 -5.29 17.97 -2.16
CA HIS A 205 -6.54 17.80 -2.88
C HIS A 205 -7.12 16.39 -2.70
N ALA A 206 -6.31 15.34 -2.89
CA ALA A 206 -6.76 13.95 -2.94
C ALA A 206 -7.28 13.44 -1.61
N THR A 207 -6.85 14.04 -0.50
CA THR A 207 -7.23 13.61 0.86
C THR A 207 -8.24 14.55 1.53
N LYS A 208 -9.02 15.29 0.75
CA LYS A 208 -10.07 16.15 1.31
C LYS A 208 -11.16 15.34 2.00
N PRO A 209 -11.74 15.85 3.10
CA PRO A 209 -12.78 15.15 3.87
C PRO A 209 -13.98 14.68 3.04
N GLU A 210 -14.35 15.43 1.99
CA GLU A 210 -15.46 15.09 1.10
C GLU A 210 -15.23 13.82 0.26
N PHE A 211 -13.99 13.33 0.19
CA PHE A 211 -13.62 12.10 -0.52
C PHE A 211 -13.41 10.92 0.43
N GLN A 212 -13.51 11.15 1.75
CA GLN A 212 -13.18 10.17 2.76
C GLN A 212 -14.42 9.41 3.26
N TYR A 213 -14.19 8.13 3.58
CA TYR A 213 -15.10 7.27 4.33
C TYR A 213 -14.29 6.56 5.41
N HIS A 214 -14.80 6.53 6.64
CA HIS A 214 -14.18 5.82 7.77
C HIS A 214 -15.03 4.62 8.15
N HIS A 215 -14.48 3.42 7.97
CA HIS A 215 -15.12 2.17 8.30
C HIS A 215 -14.91 1.82 9.77
N LYS A 216 -16.01 1.69 10.51
CA LYS A 216 -16.01 1.18 11.88
C LYS A 216 -16.16 -0.33 11.87
N TRP A 217 -15.20 -1.01 12.46
CA TRP A 217 -15.12 -2.45 12.42
C TRP A 217 -16.02 -3.13 13.46
N SER A 218 -16.51 -4.33 13.09
CA SER A 218 -16.99 -5.35 14.02
C SER A 218 -16.21 -6.66 13.79
N VAL A 219 -15.94 -7.41 14.86
CA VAL A 219 -15.21 -8.69 14.75
C VAL A 219 -15.88 -9.62 13.74
N GLY A 220 -15.09 -10.23 12.86
CA GLY A 220 -15.55 -11.12 11.81
C GLY A 220 -15.90 -10.42 10.49
N GLN A 221 -15.93 -9.09 10.45
CA GLN A 221 -16.16 -8.38 9.19
C GLN A 221 -14.99 -8.53 8.24
N VAL A 222 -15.31 -8.58 6.95
CA VAL A 222 -14.35 -8.48 5.85
C VAL A 222 -14.71 -7.28 5.00
N VAL A 223 -13.74 -6.43 4.72
CA VAL A 223 -13.86 -5.31 3.80
C VAL A 223 -12.92 -5.54 2.63
N ALA A 224 -13.43 -5.44 1.42
CA ALA A 224 -12.67 -5.49 0.18
C ALA A 224 -12.79 -4.15 -0.55
N TRP A 225 -11.71 -3.70 -1.16
CA TRP A 225 -11.72 -2.49 -1.99
C TRP A 225 -10.90 -2.65 -3.25
N ASP A 226 -11.27 -1.89 -4.27
CA ASP A 226 -10.46 -1.76 -5.47
C ASP A 226 -9.28 -0.83 -5.20
N ASN A 227 -8.10 -1.40 -5.09
CA ASN A 227 -6.85 -0.72 -4.75
C ASN A 227 -6.39 0.30 -5.83
N ARG A 228 -7.03 0.28 -7.00
CA ARG A 228 -6.77 1.23 -8.09
C ARG A 228 -7.49 2.55 -7.91
N MET A 229 -8.49 2.61 -7.03
CA MET A 229 -9.43 3.73 -6.87
C MET A 229 -9.41 4.36 -5.48
N MET A 230 -8.63 3.79 -4.54
CA MET A 230 -8.61 4.20 -3.13
C MET A 230 -7.20 4.54 -2.63
N LEU A 231 -7.15 5.46 -1.68
CA LEU A 231 -6.09 5.60 -0.69
C LEU A 231 -6.63 5.10 0.63
#